data_395281eebbc96a4ed5f5046266b96cd9
#
_entry.id   395281eebbc96a4ed5f5046266b96cd9
#
_cell.length_a   1.000
_cell.length_b   1.000
_cell.length_c   1.000
_cell.angle_alpha   90.00
_cell.angle_beta   90.00
_cell.angle_gamma   90.00
#
_symmetry.space_group_name_H-M   'P 1'
#
loop_
_entity.id
_entity.type
_entity.pdbx_description
1 polymer ?
#
loop_
_entity_poly.entity_id
_entity_poly.type
_entity_poly.pdbx_seq_one_letter_code
_entity_poly.pdbx_strand_id
1 'polypeptide(L)'
;MKALFFSLLTAMMLAHPALAQETPDESESGLALPRMVSLRSNLINARSGPGARYPIEWVYMQKGAPVEIVAEFELWRKIKDWQGSESWVHKSMLSGRRSIKMSTPGESNVYDKPDFTSPVIAKAEDEVIGSVKKCPANSQLCLINFGTVEGWVPRSNFYGVYPKEEIK
;
A
#
# COMPACT_ATOMS: atom_id res chain seq x y z
N MET A 1 13.14 80.05 -10.29
CA MET A 1 13.57 78.91 -9.51
C MET A 1 12.46 77.81 -9.57
N LYS A 2 12.61 76.79 -10.42
CA LYS A 2 11.63 75.74 -10.60
C LYS A 2 12.24 74.46 -9.97
N ALA A 3 11.65 73.96 -8.88
CA ALA A 3 12.04 72.71 -8.22
C ALA A 3 11.35 71.52 -8.95
N LEU A 4 12.16 70.62 -9.47
CA LEU A 4 11.69 69.33 -10.01
C LEU A 4 11.65 68.32 -8.86
N PHE A 5 10.44 67.80 -8.56
CA PHE A 5 10.25 66.64 -7.69
C PHE A 5 10.40 65.35 -8.53
N PHE A 6 11.43 64.60 -8.23
CA PHE A 6 11.66 63.25 -8.79
C PHE A 6 10.96 62.24 -7.91
N SER A 7 9.85 61.69 -8.37
CA SER A 7 9.11 60.62 -7.66
C SER A 7 9.75 59.27 -7.96
N LEU A 8 10.37 58.65 -6.93
CA LEU A 8 10.98 57.31 -7.01
C LEU A 8 9.86 56.27 -6.80
N LEU A 9 9.45 55.57 -7.85
CA LEU A 9 8.45 54.50 -7.80
C LEU A 9 9.19 53.19 -7.48
N THR A 10 9.13 52.75 -6.23
CA THR A 10 9.71 51.47 -5.77
C THR A 10 8.77 50.34 -6.15
N ALA A 11 9.13 49.56 -7.17
CA ALA A 11 8.39 48.35 -7.54
C ALA A 11 8.72 47.22 -6.53
N MET A 12 7.75 46.86 -5.70
CA MET A 12 7.82 45.76 -4.77
C MET A 12 7.53 44.46 -5.53
N MET A 13 8.57 43.69 -5.86
CA MET A 13 8.45 42.35 -6.43
C MET A 13 7.91 41.39 -5.37
N LEU A 14 6.66 40.95 -5.52
CA LEU A 14 6.06 39.85 -4.76
C LEU A 14 6.67 38.54 -5.23
N ALA A 15 7.62 38.00 -4.49
CA ALA A 15 8.12 36.66 -4.69
C ALA A 15 7.00 35.65 -4.30
N HIS A 16 6.43 34.98 -5.28
CA HIS A 16 5.52 33.86 -5.03
C HIS A 16 6.36 32.66 -4.62
N PRO A 17 6.03 31.97 -3.49
CA PRO A 17 6.65 30.69 -3.18
C PRO A 17 6.23 29.69 -4.27
N ALA A 18 7.18 29.19 -5.03
CA ALA A 18 6.98 28.06 -5.92
C ALA A 18 6.63 26.85 -5.04
N LEU A 19 5.39 26.37 -5.15
CA LEU A 19 5.01 25.06 -4.61
C LEU A 19 5.86 24.03 -5.36
N ALA A 20 6.82 23.45 -4.67
CA ALA A 20 7.56 22.30 -5.19
C ALA A 20 6.52 21.18 -5.41
N GLN A 21 6.25 20.87 -6.67
CA GLN A 21 5.55 19.65 -7.03
C GLN A 21 6.49 18.50 -6.68
N GLU A 22 6.14 17.73 -5.66
CA GLU A 22 6.79 16.45 -5.41
C GLU A 22 6.53 15.58 -6.65
N THR A 23 7.55 15.43 -7.49
CA THR A 23 7.56 14.45 -8.57
C THR A 23 7.43 13.07 -7.92
N PRO A 24 6.53 12.19 -8.42
CA PRO A 24 6.49 10.82 -7.94
C PRO A 24 7.89 10.23 -8.05
N ASP A 25 8.40 9.67 -6.94
CA ASP A 25 9.72 9.07 -6.89
C ASP A 25 9.80 8.01 -7.99
N GLU A 26 10.61 8.25 -9.03
CA GLU A 26 10.74 7.32 -10.15
C GLU A 26 11.41 6.05 -9.61
N SER A 27 10.61 5.01 -9.44
CA SER A 27 11.11 3.73 -8.98
C SER A 27 12.03 3.11 -10.05
N GLU A 28 13.13 2.46 -9.65
CA GLU A 28 14.04 1.75 -10.56
C GLU A 28 13.32 0.70 -11.44
N SER A 29 12.19 0.19 -10.99
CA SER A 29 11.38 -0.77 -11.74
C SER A 29 10.42 -0.12 -12.74
N GLY A 30 10.28 1.20 -12.75
CA GLY A 30 9.27 1.93 -13.53
C GLY A 30 7.83 1.75 -13.03
N LEU A 31 7.64 1.11 -11.87
CA LEU A 31 6.32 0.92 -11.26
C LEU A 31 6.08 1.99 -10.18
N ALA A 32 4.85 2.46 -10.06
CA ALA A 32 4.50 3.46 -9.06
C ALA A 32 4.88 3.05 -7.63
N LEU A 33 5.30 4.01 -6.84
CA LEU A 33 5.50 3.89 -5.39
C LEU A 33 4.57 4.89 -4.67
N PRO A 34 4.02 4.52 -3.51
CA PRO A 34 4.04 3.17 -2.93
C PRO A 34 3.10 2.21 -3.69
N ARG A 35 3.32 0.90 -3.54
CA ARG A 35 2.44 -0.11 -4.13
C ARG A 35 2.31 -1.37 -3.29
N MET A 36 1.12 -1.98 -3.29
CA MET A 36 0.85 -3.24 -2.61
C MET A 36 1.33 -4.44 -3.43
N VAL A 37 2.00 -5.37 -2.76
CA VAL A 37 2.44 -6.67 -3.25
C VAL A 37 2.22 -7.73 -2.18
N SER A 38 2.55 -8.99 -2.45
CA SER A 38 2.47 -10.06 -1.44
C SER A 38 3.79 -10.78 -1.25
N LEU A 39 3.99 -11.35 -0.07
CA LEU A 39 5.10 -12.21 0.25
C LEU A 39 5.00 -13.53 -0.52
N ARG A 40 6.08 -13.97 -1.18
CA ARG A 40 6.08 -15.15 -2.05
C ARG A 40 6.26 -16.46 -1.30
N SER A 41 6.90 -16.42 -0.14
CA SER A 41 7.35 -17.60 0.61
C SER A 41 6.93 -17.55 2.08
N ASN A 42 6.96 -18.69 2.76
CA ASN A 42 6.74 -18.78 4.19
C ASN A 42 8.00 -18.44 5.02
N LEU A 43 9.14 -18.21 4.40
CA LEU A 43 10.36 -17.82 5.06
C LEU A 43 11.06 -16.74 4.27
N ILE A 44 10.99 -15.51 4.77
CA ILE A 44 11.59 -14.34 4.11
C ILE A 44 12.36 -13.53 5.14
N ASN A 45 13.68 -13.47 4.95
CA ASN A 45 14.55 -12.64 5.73
C ASN A 45 14.38 -11.16 5.32
N ALA A 46 13.98 -10.33 6.24
CA ALA A 46 13.89 -8.90 6.14
C ALA A 46 15.07 -8.25 6.88
N ARG A 47 15.73 -7.30 6.25
CA ARG A 47 17.02 -6.76 6.69
C ARG A 47 16.93 -5.26 6.98
N SER A 48 17.89 -4.76 7.76
CA SER A 48 18.00 -3.33 8.07
C SER A 48 18.44 -2.46 6.88
N GLY A 49 18.93 -3.08 5.80
CA GLY A 49 19.39 -2.34 4.62
C GLY A 49 19.35 -3.16 3.34
N PRO A 50 19.55 -2.50 2.18
CA PRO A 50 19.44 -3.11 0.85
C PRO A 50 20.68 -3.92 0.49
N GLY A 51 20.81 -5.12 1.05
CA GLY A 51 21.93 -6.01 0.75
C GLY A 51 22.03 -7.21 1.68
N ALA A 52 22.60 -8.31 1.21
CA ALA A 52 22.79 -9.52 2.00
C ALA A 52 23.73 -9.34 3.22
N ARG A 53 24.58 -8.32 3.19
CA ARG A 53 25.52 -7.95 4.27
C ARG A 53 24.82 -7.30 5.48
N TYR A 54 23.61 -6.76 5.27
CA TYR A 54 22.88 -6.11 6.37
C TYR A 54 22.24 -7.16 7.29
N PRO A 55 22.18 -6.88 8.60
CA PRO A 55 21.56 -7.78 9.58
C PRO A 55 20.11 -8.12 9.21
N ILE A 56 19.69 -9.33 9.57
CA ILE A 56 18.28 -9.71 9.54
C ILE A 56 17.62 -9.12 10.79
N GLU A 57 16.55 -8.35 10.61
CA GLU A 57 15.73 -7.78 11.69
C GLU A 57 14.49 -8.62 11.94
N TRP A 58 13.89 -9.15 10.85
CA TRP A 58 12.65 -9.91 10.89
C TRP A 58 12.74 -11.16 10.01
N VAL A 59 11.92 -12.12 10.35
CA VAL A 59 11.66 -13.27 9.49
C VAL A 59 10.15 -13.38 9.30
N TYR A 60 9.68 -13.06 8.12
CA TYR A 60 8.28 -13.26 7.79
C TYR A 60 8.00 -14.73 7.49
N MET A 61 6.97 -15.28 8.13
CA MET A 61 6.61 -16.69 8.02
C MET A 61 5.23 -16.92 7.37
N GLN A 62 4.68 -15.90 6.74
CA GLN A 62 3.30 -15.92 6.26
C GLN A 62 3.26 -15.64 4.74
N LYS A 63 3.30 -16.72 3.93
CA LYS A 63 3.16 -16.62 2.47
C LYS A 63 1.83 -15.96 2.11
N GLY A 64 1.88 -15.03 1.15
CA GLY A 64 0.70 -14.32 0.68
C GLY A 64 0.36 -13.08 1.51
N ALA A 65 1.01 -12.83 2.65
CA ALA A 65 0.74 -11.63 3.41
C ALA A 65 1.02 -10.38 2.56
N PRO A 66 0.10 -9.39 2.54
CA PRO A 66 0.30 -8.14 1.83
C PRO A 66 1.34 -7.28 2.51
N VAL A 67 2.17 -6.63 1.72
CA VAL A 67 3.12 -5.60 2.15
C VAL A 67 3.15 -4.47 1.12
N GLU A 68 3.50 -3.28 1.56
CA GLU A 68 3.63 -2.11 0.71
C GLU A 68 5.11 -1.89 0.34
N ILE A 69 5.45 -1.81 -0.95
CA ILE A 69 6.78 -1.37 -1.36
C ILE A 69 6.79 0.16 -1.31
N VAL A 70 7.69 0.72 -0.50
CA VAL A 70 7.82 2.17 -0.31
C VAL A 70 9.08 2.74 -0.94
N ALA A 71 10.12 1.91 -1.20
CA ALA A 71 11.33 2.31 -1.91
C ALA A 71 11.97 1.12 -2.63
N GLU A 72 12.82 1.41 -3.59
CA GLU A 72 13.58 0.45 -4.38
C GLU A 72 15.07 0.78 -4.38
N PHE A 73 15.91 -0.22 -4.36
CA PHE A 73 17.35 -0.10 -4.54
C PHE A 73 17.88 -1.39 -5.20
N GLU A 74 18.30 -1.33 -6.45
CA GLU A 74 18.79 -2.48 -7.23
C GLU A 74 17.84 -3.70 -7.16
N LEU A 75 18.29 -4.76 -6.50
CA LEU A 75 17.51 -5.99 -6.32
C LEU A 75 16.67 -5.98 -5.03
N TRP A 76 16.72 -4.91 -4.26
CA TRP A 76 16.09 -4.81 -2.95
C TRP A 76 14.87 -3.91 -2.98
N ARG A 77 13.91 -4.24 -2.14
CA ARG A 77 12.68 -3.46 -1.96
C ARG A 77 12.50 -3.15 -0.49
N LYS A 78 12.34 -1.88 -0.17
CA LYS A 78 11.95 -1.47 1.18
C LYS A 78 10.46 -1.69 1.29
N ILE A 79 10.06 -2.56 2.19
CA ILE A 79 8.67 -2.88 2.42
C ILE A 79 8.22 -2.31 3.76
N LYS A 80 6.94 -1.95 3.81
CA LYS A 80 6.21 -1.61 5.03
C LYS A 80 5.12 -2.65 5.23
N ASP A 81 5.08 -3.25 6.39
CA ASP A 81 4.11 -4.28 6.72
C ASP A 81 2.81 -3.70 7.32
N TRP A 82 1.87 -4.57 7.66
CA TRP A 82 0.56 -4.21 8.23
C TRP A 82 0.65 -3.61 9.65
N GLN A 83 1.79 -3.70 10.33
CA GLN A 83 2.06 -3.06 11.61
C GLN A 83 2.79 -1.72 11.45
N GLY A 84 3.17 -1.37 10.23
CA GLY A 84 3.91 -0.17 9.90
C GLY A 84 5.43 -0.30 10.01
N SER A 85 5.96 -1.51 10.29
CA SER A 85 7.40 -1.76 10.34
C SER A 85 8.00 -1.77 8.95
N GLU A 86 9.16 -1.13 8.80
CA GLU A 86 9.87 -1.02 7.52
C GLU A 86 11.15 -1.86 7.53
N SER A 87 11.40 -2.59 6.46
CA SER A 87 12.60 -3.42 6.29
C SER A 87 12.87 -3.70 4.81
N TRP A 88 14.07 -4.23 4.52
CA TRP A 88 14.48 -4.53 3.16
C TRP A 88 14.39 -6.04 2.86
N VAL A 89 13.74 -6.36 1.74
CA VAL A 89 13.67 -7.74 1.23
C VAL A 89 14.16 -7.79 -0.21
N HIS A 90 14.69 -8.94 -0.63
CA HIS A 90 15.08 -9.15 -2.01
C HIS A 90 13.83 -9.24 -2.90
N LYS A 91 13.82 -8.61 -4.07
CA LYS A 91 12.65 -8.56 -4.98
C LYS A 91 12.07 -9.92 -5.35
N SER A 92 12.91 -10.98 -5.40
CA SER A 92 12.45 -12.34 -5.69
C SER A 92 11.56 -12.94 -4.59
N MET A 93 11.57 -12.36 -3.39
CA MET A 93 10.72 -12.77 -2.25
C MET A 93 9.33 -12.15 -2.32
N LEU A 94 9.07 -11.30 -3.31
CA LEU A 94 7.81 -10.62 -3.50
C LEU A 94 7.07 -11.14 -4.75
N SER A 95 5.76 -10.94 -4.76
CA SER A 95 4.85 -11.30 -5.84
C SER A 95 3.89 -10.15 -6.10
N GLY A 96 3.64 -9.82 -7.37
CA GLY A 96 2.62 -8.85 -7.76
C GLY A 96 1.17 -9.29 -7.54
N ARG A 97 0.94 -10.52 -7.05
CA ARG A 97 -0.42 -10.98 -6.72
C ARG A 97 -0.98 -10.14 -5.59
N ARG A 98 -2.23 -9.71 -5.76
CA ARG A 98 -2.91 -8.91 -4.75
C ARG A 98 -3.56 -9.81 -3.71
N SER A 99 -3.30 -9.50 -2.47
CA SER A 99 -3.84 -10.21 -1.32
C SER A 99 -4.27 -9.24 -0.24
N ILE A 100 -5.04 -9.74 0.69
CA ILE A 100 -5.41 -9.05 1.92
C ILE A 100 -5.00 -9.89 3.13
N LYS A 101 -4.85 -9.22 4.25
CA LYS A 101 -4.75 -9.81 5.58
C LYS A 101 -5.87 -9.20 6.42
N MET A 102 -6.74 -10.04 6.98
CA MET A 102 -7.77 -9.58 7.90
C MET A 102 -7.11 -8.87 9.08
N SER A 103 -7.67 -7.74 9.48
CA SER A 103 -7.11 -6.84 10.51
C SER A 103 -8.16 -6.29 11.47
N THR A 104 -9.30 -6.96 11.55
CA THR A 104 -10.37 -6.63 12.50
C THR A 104 -10.36 -7.66 13.62
N PRO A 105 -10.25 -7.23 14.88
CA PRO A 105 -10.34 -8.15 16.01
C PRO A 105 -11.60 -9.01 15.96
N GLY A 106 -11.44 -10.32 16.12
CA GLY A 106 -12.53 -11.29 16.06
C GLY A 106 -12.86 -11.74 14.64
N GLU A 107 -14.14 -11.84 14.33
CA GLU A 107 -14.64 -12.37 13.07
C GLU A 107 -15.26 -11.28 12.19
N SER A 108 -15.01 -11.34 10.90
CA SER A 108 -15.63 -10.49 9.87
C SER A 108 -16.57 -11.28 9.00
N ASN A 109 -17.75 -10.73 8.71
CA ASN A 109 -18.71 -11.35 7.81
C ASN A 109 -18.18 -11.39 6.37
N VAL A 110 -18.40 -12.52 5.71
CA VAL A 110 -18.19 -12.73 4.28
C VAL A 110 -19.55 -12.86 3.63
N TYR A 111 -19.88 -11.93 2.71
CA TYR A 111 -21.20 -11.82 2.08
C TYR A 111 -21.22 -12.50 0.71
N ASP A 112 -22.38 -13.03 0.32
CA ASP A 112 -22.60 -13.65 -1.00
C ASP A 112 -22.52 -12.64 -2.15
N LYS A 113 -23.03 -11.41 -1.93
CA LYS A 113 -23.08 -10.34 -2.93
C LYS A 113 -22.42 -9.05 -2.39
N PRO A 114 -22.10 -8.07 -3.27
CA PRO A 114 -21.47 -6.81 -2.87
C PRO A 114 -22.45 -5.86 -2.16
N ASP A 115 -23.19 -6.37 -1.20
CA ASP A 115 -24.23 -5.68 -0.45
C ASP A 115 -24.23 -6.19 1.00
N PHE A 116 -24.25 -5.28 1.97
CA PHE A 116 -24.29 -5.57 3.40
C PHE A 116 -25.61 -6.24 3.87
N THR A 117 -26.68 -6.18 3.06
CA THR A 117 -27.94 -6.86 3.30
C THR A 117 -27.98 -8.28 2.74
N SER A 118 -26.96 -8.66 1.97
CA SER A 118 -26.81 -9.99 1.40
C SER A 118 -26.55 -11.05 2.49
N PRO A 119 -26.94 -12.33 2.23
CA PRO A 119 -26.62 -13.42 3.15
C PRO A 119 -25.13 -13.50 3.51
N VAL A 120 -24.84 -13.74 4.79
CA VAL A 120 -23.51 -14.08 5.26
C VAL A 120 -23.27 -15.56 4.97
N ILE A 121 -22.26 -15.86 4.16
CA ILE A 121 -21.94 -17.24 3.73
C ILE A 121 -20.77 -17.83 4.51
N ALA A 122 -19.97 -17.00 5.17
CA ALA A 122 -18.87 -17.41 6.03
C ALA A 122 -18.46 -16.28 6.97
N LYS A 123 -17.55 -16.60 7.90
CA LYS A 123 -16.85 -15.61 8.72
C LYS A 123 -15.35 -15.80 8.54
N ALA A 124 -14.62 -14.71 8.42
CA ALA A 124 -13.17 -14.68 8.35
C ALA A 124 -12.61 -14.19 9.68
N GLU A 125 -11.73 -14.97 10.28
CA GLU A 125 -11.03 -14.60 11.50
C GLU A 125 -9.94 -13.55 11.23
N ASP A 126 -9.49 -12.88 12.28
CA ASP A 126 -8.34 -11.99 12.22
C ASP A 126 -7.11 -12.72 11.70
N GLU A 127 -6.21 -11.96 11.06
CA GLU A 127 -4.95 -12.45 10.47
C GLU A 127 -5.08 -13.43 9.28
N VAL A 128 -6.26 -13.89 8.91
CA VAL A 128 -6.47 -14.74 7.74
C VAL A 128 -6.10 -13.97 6.46
N ILE A 129 -5.38 -14.67 5.57
CA ILE A 129 -4.97 -14.13 4.26
C ILE A 129 -5.94 -14.61 3.18
N GLY A 130 -6.37 -13.67 2.34
CA GLY A 130 -7.17 -13.96 1.15
C GLY A 130 -6.58 -13.33 -0.11
N SER A 131 -6.85 -13.95 -1.26
CA SER A 131 -6.50 -13.40 -2.57
C SER A 131 -7.58 -12.44 -3.05
N VAL A 132 -7.20 -11.24 -3.48
CA VAL A 132 -8.14 -10.29 -4.05
C VAL A 132 -8.54 -10.74 -5.45
N LYS A 133 -9.85 -10.86 -5.68
CA LYS A 133 -10.42 -11.15 -6.98
C LYS A 133 -10.95 -9.90 -7.66
N LYS A 134 -11.61 -9.05 -6.89
CA LYS A 134 -12.19 -7.82 -7.39
C LYS A 134 -12.41 -6.80 -6.27
N CYS A 135 -12.09 -5.55 -6.54
CA CYS A 135 -12.40 -4.41 -5.67
C CYS A 135 -12.93 -3.25 -6.52
N PRO A 136 -14.25 -3.11 -6.73
CA PRO A 136 -14.79 -1.98 -7.48
C PRO A 136 -14.51 -0.66 -6.78
N ALA A 137 -14.13 0.39 -7.51
CA ALA A 137 -13.76 1.69 -6.94
C ALA A 137 -14.84 2.32 -6.04
N ASN A 138 -16.12 2.12 -6.41
CA ASN A 138 -17.26 2.69 -5.70
C ASN A 138 -17.92 1.72 -4.70
N SER A 139 -17.31 0.56 -4.44
CA SER A 139 -17.81 -0.42 -3.46
C SER A 139 -17.03 -0.34 -2.16
N GLN A 140 -17.73 -0.44 -1.04
CA GLN A 140 -17.13 -0.64 0.27
C GLN A 140 -16.71 -2.09 0.52
N LEU A 141 -17.02 -3.00 -0.41
CA LEU A 141 -16.74 -4.42 -0.34
C LEU A 141 -15.82 -4.84 -1.47
N CYS A 142 -14.91 -5.79 -1.17
CA CYS A 142 -14.07 -6.46 -2.15
C CYS A 142 -14.39 -7.95 -2.19
N LEU A 143 -14.32 -8.55 -3.37
CA LEU A 143 -14.42 -10.00 -3.55
C LEU A 143 -13.09 -10.64 -3.22
N ILE A 144 -13.08 -11.47 -2.20
CA ILE A 144 -11.88 -12.13 -1.66
C ILE A 144 -12.06 -13.64 -1.72
N ASN A 145 -11.01 -14.33 -2.17
CA ASN A 145 -10.95 -15.78 -2.15
C ASN A 145 -10.02 -16.23 -1.02
N PHE A 146 -10.57 -16.98 -0.07
CA PHE A 146 -9.87 -17.56 1.07
C PHE A 146 -9.45 -19.03 0.85
N GLY A 147 -9.52 -19.49 -0.38
CA GLY A 147 -9.22 -20.89 -0.75
C GLY A 147 -10.48 -21.75 -0.81
N THR A 148 -11.13 -21.99 0.30
CA THR A 148 -12.37 -22.80 0.39
C THR A 148 -13.64 -21.99 0.17
N VAL A 149 -13.58 -20.66 0.44
CA VAL A 149 -14.71 -19.73 0.33
C VAL A 149 -14.28 -18.51 -0.46
N GLU A 150 -15.18 -18.05 -1.32
CA GLU A 150 -15.05 -16.78 -2.02
C GLU A 150 -16.28 -15.94 -1.71
N GLY A 151 -16.06 -14.67 -1.32
CA GLY A 151 -17.17 -13.79 -0.99
C GLY A 151 -16.70 -12.36 -0.75
N TRP A 152 -17.66 -11.49 -0.47
CA TRP A 152 -17.47 -10.05 -0.34
C TRP A 152 -17.19 -9.67 1.10
N VAL A 153 -16.10 -8.92 1.30
CA VAL A 153 -15.60 -8.51 2.62
C VAL A 153 -15.47 -6.99 2.66
N PRO A 154 -15.87 -6.33 3.78
CA PRO A 154 -15.70 -4.89 3.93
C PRO A 154 -14.22 -4.46 3.84
N ARG A 155 -13.94 -3.40 3.07
CA ARG A 155 -12.59 -2.84 2.93
C ARG A 155 -11.98 -2.37 4.26
N SER A 156 -12.81 -1.96 5.20
CA SER A 156 -12.37 -1.54 6.53
C SER A 156 -11.80 -2.66 7.39
N ASN A 157 -12.03 -3.93 7.01
CA ASN A 157 -11.75 -5.08 7.84
C ASN A 157 -10.44 -5.78 7.48
N PHE A 158 -9.68 -5.24 6.53
CA PHE A 158 -8.42 -5.84 6.10
C PHE A 158 -7.40 -4.82 5.64
N TYR A 159 -6.14 -5.21 5.64
CA TYR A 159 -5.01 -4.52 5.03
C TYR A 159 -4.67 -5.15 3.67
N GLY A 160 -4.12 -4.38 2.73
CA GLY A 160 -3.61 -4.88 1.43
C GLY A 160 -4.24 -4.25 0.18
N VAL A 161 -5.24 -3.35 0.36
CA VAL A 161 -5.86 -2.58 -0.73
C VAL A 161 -6.00 -1.13 -0.28
N TYR A 162 -5.61 -0.18 -1.14
CA TYR A 162 -5.78 1.24 -0.83
C TYR A 162 -7.25 1.67 -0.81
N PRO A 163 -7.58 2.71 -0.03
CA PRO A 163 -8.89 3.32 -0.10
C PRO A 163 -9.23 3.72 -1.54
N LYS A 164 -10.40 3.33 -2.05
CA LYS A 164 -10.89 3.61 -3.42
C LYS A 164 -10.06 2.98 -4.56
N GLU A 165 -9.07 2.17 -4.27
CA GLU A 165 -8.35 1.42 -5.30
C GLU A 165 -9.30 0.48 -6.05
N GLU A 166 -9.22 0.51 -7.38
CA GLU A 166 -9.96 -0.43 -8.23
C GLU A 166 -9.07 -1.61 -8.61
N ILE A 167 -9.55 -2.82 -8.36
CA ILE A 167 -8.95 -4.08 -8.81
C ILE A 167 -10.02 -4.83 -9.60
N LYS A 168 -9.72 -5.08 -10.89
CA LYS A 168 -10.63 -5.73 -11.85
C LYS A 168 -10.46 -7.24 -11.86
#